data_8b7a6690adfc82ce69d767d64e39673f
#
_entry.id   8b7a6690adfc82ce69d767d64e39673f
#
_cell.length_a   1.000
_cell.length_b   1.000
_cell.length_c   1.000
_cell.angle_alpha   90.00
_cell.angle_beta   90.00
_cell.angle_gamma   90.00
#
_symmetry.space_group_name_H-M   'P 1'
#
loop_
_entity.id
_entity.type
_entity.pdbx_description
1 polymer ?
#
loop_
_entity_poly.entity_id
_entity_poly.type
_entity_poly.pdbx_seq_one_letter_code
_entity_poly.pdbx_strand_id
1 'polypeptide(L)'
;MIPQAPFGRTGHQSRRLIFGAAALSRASEADADRALELVTRHQLDHLDTAASYGDSELRLAPWLAGNGRDRFFLATKTGERTYRAAADQIRRSLARLGVDHVDLLQLHNLVDAAEWEIAMGPDGALRAAVEARDAGLVRFIGVTGHGTTAPAQHQRSLERFPFDSVLFPYNWTQLRDPAYAAAADALLALCAERGVAVQTIKSITLGPWEGERPADAATWYEPLREQSDIDLAVRWVLGRPGIFLNTASDIGLLAKQLDAAARGGTRPSDAEMDALLESRGMTPLFV
;
A
#
# COMPACT_ATOMS: atom_id res chain seq x y z
N MET A 1 -4.30 -9.18 18.80
CA MET A 1 -3.10 -8.37 18.39
C MET A 1 -2.82 -8.67 16.94
N ILE A 2 -2.52 -7.66 16.11
CA ILE A 2 -2.22 -7.85 14.68
C ILE A 2 -0.88 -8.61 14.55
N PRO A 3 -0.84 -9.72 13.79
CA PRO A 3 0.38 -10.52 13.63
C PRO A 3 1.52 -9.72 12.99
N GLN A 4 2.76 -10.07 13.31
CA GLN A 4 3.97 -9.57 12.66
C GLN A 4 4.57 -10.63 11.73
N ALA A 5 5.30 -10.18 10.72
CA ALA A 5 6.10 -11.03 9.83
C ALA A 5 7.32 -10.25 9.31
N PRO A 6 8.37 -10.95 8.86
CA PRO A 6 9.49 -10.31 8.18
C PRO A 6 9.01 -9.57 6.93
N PHE A 7 9.35 -8.28 6.81
CA PHE A 7 9.03 -7.48 5.63
C PHE A 7 10.08 -7.73 4.54
N GLY A 8 9.94 -8.86 3.86
CA GLY A 8 10.91 -9.33 2.88
C GLY A 8 12.31 -9.46 3.50
N ARG A 9 13.32 -9.07 2.73
CA ARG A 9 14.75 -9.07 3.13
C ARG A 9 15.20 -7.78 3.83
N THR A 10 14.27 -6.87 4.18
CA THR A 10 14.61 -5.55 4.78
C THR A 10 15.12 -5.64 6.23
N GLY A 11 14.94 -6.78 6.89
CA GLY A 11 15.24 -6.96 8.32
C GLY A 11 14.18 -6.38 9.26
N HIS A 12 13.15 -5.68 8.73
CA HIS A 12 12.06 -5.16 9.54
C HIS A 12 11.01 -6.24 9.82
N GLN A 13 10.56 -6.32 11.09
CA GLN A 13 9.41 -7.13 11.49
C GLN A 13 8.16 -6.25 11.51
N SER A 14 7.42 -6.23 10.41
CA SER A 14 6.25 -5.38 10.25
C SER A 14 4.96 -6.06 10.75
N ARG A 15 4.05 -5.28 11.35
CA ARG A 15 2.66 -5.71 11.46
C ARG A 15 2.12 -6.01 10.08
N ARG A 16 1.34 -7.10 9.95
CA ARG A 16 0.80 -7.53 8.64
C ARG A 16 -0.30 -6.61 8.10
N LEU A 17 -0.83 -5.71 8.93
CA LEU A 17 -1.62 -4.56 8.51
C LEU A 17 -0.74 -3.31 8.59
N ILE A 18 -0.65 -2.57 7.47
CA ILE A 18 0.13 -1.34 7.30
C ILE A 18 -0.83 -0.16 7.29
N PHE A 19 -0.49 0.95 7.93
CA PHE A 19 -1.31 2.15 7.85
C PHE A 19 -1.15 2.83 6.50
N GLY A 20 -2.18 2.74 5.66
CA GLY A 20 -2.28 3.46 4.39
C GLY A 20 -2.62 4.93 4.62
N ALA A 21 -1.60 5.77 4.75
CA ALA A 21 -1.75 7.18 5.11
C ALA A 21 -2.39 8.05 4.00
N ALA A 22 -2.77 7.48 2.86
CA ALA A 22 -3.69 8.14 1.91
C ALA A 22 -4.99 8.60 2.61
N ALA A 23 -5.37 7.97 3.71
CA ALA A 23 -6.48 8.38 4.57
C ALA A 23 -6.31 9.80 5.13
N LEU A 24 -5.09 10.28 5.29
CA LEU A 24 -4.78 11.61 5.82
C LEU A 24 -4.77 12.71 4.76
N SER A 25 -4.96 12.39 3.49
CA SER A 25 -4.74 13.30 2.35
C SER A 25 -5.58 14.58 2.42
N ARG A 26 -6.80 14.50 2.95
CA ARG A 26 -7.76 15.61 3.14
C ARG A 26 -8.23 15.72 4.59
N ALA A 27 -7.61 15.00 5.50
CA ALA A 27 -8.00 15.00 6.90
C ALA A 27 -7.76 16.35 7.55
N SER A 28 -8.68 16.77 8.43
CA SER A 28 -8.36 17.82 9.39
C SER A 28 -7.25 17.36 10.34
N GLU A 29 -6.60 18.28 11.05
CA GLU A 29 -5.61 17.90 12.07
C GLU A 29 -6.23 16.98 13.12
N ALA A 30 -7.42 17.33 13.64
CA ALA A 30 -8.12 16.53 14.62
C ALA A 30 -8.50 15.12 14.12
N ASP A 31 -8.85 14.95 12.83
CA ASP A 31 -9.13 13.64 12.24
C ASP A 31 -7.84 12.84 12.09
N ALA A 32 -6.76 13.48 11.66
CA ALA A 32 -5.45 12.86 11.56
C ALA A 32 -4.96 12.37 12.93
N ASP A 33 -5.06 13.19 13.98
CA ASP A 33 -4.68 12.82 15.33
C ASP A 33 -5.48 11.60 15.81
N ARG A 34 -6.81 11.59 15.62
CA ARG A 34 -7.64 10.42 15.97
C ARG A 34 -7.24 9.16 15.22
N ALA A 35 -6.92 9.27 13.94
CA ALA A 35 -6.45 8.13 13.15
C ALA A 35 -5.10 7.61 13.66
N LEU A 36 -4.17 8.50 13.97
CA LEU A 36 -2.84 8.16 14.47
C LEU A 36 -2.85 7.63 15.91
N GLU A 37 -3.81 8.05 16.75
CA GLU A 37 -4.08 7.41 18.04
C GLU A 37 -4.52 5.95 17.89
N LEU A 38 -5.37 5.64 16.89
CA LEU A 38 -5.74 4.26 16.57
C LEU A 38 -4.53 3.44 16.10
N VAL A 39 -3.70 4.01 15.23
CA VAL A 39 -2.43 3.41 14.78
C VAL A 39 -1.55 3.05 15.97
N THR A 40 -1.38 3.98 16.93
CA THR A 40 -0.60 3.78 18.14
C THR A 40 -1.21 2.71 19.05
N ARG A 41 -2.52 2.75 19.28
CA ARG A 41 -3.25 1.79 20.13
C ARG A 41 -3.13 0.36 19.61
N HIS A 42 -3.17 0.17 18.29
CA HIS A 42 -3.00 -1.13 17.64
C HIS A 42 -1.54 -1.49 17.38
N GLN A 43 -0.62 -0.65 17.81
CA GLN A 43 0.84 -0.86 17.69
C GLN A 43 1.28 -1.07 16.23
N LEU A 44 0.66 -0.37 15.27
CA LEU A 44 1.17 -0.39 13.91
C LEU A 44 2.52 0.33 13.88
N ASP A 45 3.47 -0.32 13.25
CA ASP A 45 4.86 0.11 13.16
C ASP A 45 5.28 0.46 11.72
N HIS A 46 4.34 0.33 10.76
CA HIS A 46 4.59 0.59 9.35
C HIS A 46 3.58 1.60 8.81
N LEU A 47 4.09 2.71 8.28
CA LEU A 47 3.33 3.82 7.73
C LEU A 47 3.65 3.97 6.24
N ASP A 48 2.63 3.99 5.39
CA ASP A 48 2.79 4.08 3.94
C ASP A 48 2.07 5.33 3.40
N THR A 49 2.83 6.38 3.09
CA THR A 49 2.35 7.62 2.48
C THR A 49 2.82 7.79 1.03
N ALA A 50 2.61 8.95 0.43
CA ALA A 50 3.13 9.34 -0.88
C ALA A 50 3.11 10.86 -1.05
N ALA A 51 4.01 11.38 -1.88
CA ALA A 51 4.04 12.79 -2.26
C ALA A 51 2.73 13.28 -2.89
N SER A 52 2.00 12.39 -3.58
CA SER A 52 0.72 12.69 -4.23
C SER A 52 -0.50 12.59 -3.31
N TYR A 53 -0.33 12.22 -2.03
CA TYR A 53 -1.44 12.09 -1.09
C TYR A 53 -1.74 13.40 -0.36
N GLY A 54 -1.96 14.48 -1.09
CA GLY A 54 -2.35 15.78 -0.53
C GLY A 54 -1.49 16.22 0.65
N ASP A 55 -2.10 16.39 1.81
CA ASP A 55 -1.42 16.81 3.04
C ASP A 55 -0.92 15.67 3.92
N SER A 56 -1.02 14.42 3.48
CA SER A 56 -0.68 13.24 4.30
C SER A 56 0.71 13.32 4.92
N GLU A 57 1.74 13.69 4.16
CA GLU A 57 3.11 13.86 4.68
C GLU A 57 3.19 14.95 5.75
N LEU A 58 2.48 16.06 5.57
CA LEU A 58 2.41 17.17 6.54
C LEU A 58 1.66 16.77 7.82
N ARG A 59 0.63 15.92 7.72
CA ARG A 59 -0.12 15.39 8.87
C ARG A 59 0.71 14.39 9.69
N LEU A 60 1.59 13.63 9.04
CA LEU A 60 2.48 12.69 9.71
C LEU A 60 3.63 13.39 10.45
N ALA A 61 4.13 14.52 9.94
CA ALA A 61 5.33 15.19 10.44
C ALA A 61 5.30 15.50 11.95
N PRO A 62 4.29 16.21 12.50
CA PRO A 62 4.25 16.52 13.93
C PRO A 62 4.12 15.29 14.80
N TRP A 63 3.42 14.26 14.31
CA TRP A 63 3.24 13.01 15.03
C TRP A 63 4.53 12.19 15.08
N LEU A 64 5.29 12.11 13.98
CA LEU A 64 6.61 11.48 13.93
C LEU A 64 7.59 12.18 14.89
N ALA A 65 7.60 13.51 14.92
CA ALA A 65 8.43 14.28 15.84
C ALA A 65 8.10 14.00 17.30
N GLY A 66 6.81 13.88 17.64
CA GLY A 66 6.34 13.64 19.01
C GLY A 66 6.49 12.19 19.49
N ASN A 67 6.48 11.21 18.60
CA ASN A 67 6.51 9.77 18.93
C ASN A 67 7.87 9.10 18.67
N GLY A 68 8.81 9.80 18.06
CA GLY A 68 10.12 9.25 17.66
C GLY A 68 10.06 8.56 16.29
N ARG A 69 10.76 9.14 15.31
CA ARG A 69 10.83 8.68 13.92
C ARG A 69 11.21 7.19 13.81
N ASP A 70 12.18 6.75 14.57
CA ASP A 70 12.79 5.42 14.47
C ASP A 70 11.91 4.28 14.99
N ARG A 71 10.77 4.61 15.59
CA ARG A 71 9.77 3.62 16.01
C ARG A 71 8.97 3.06 14.84
N PHE A 72 9.06 3.70 13.67
CA PHE A 72 8.21 3.40 12.53
C PHE A 72 9.05 3.05 11.31
N PHE A 73 8.64 2.03 10.58
CA PHE A 73 9.06 1.81 9.22
C PHE A 73 8.23 2.76 8.33
N LEU A 74 8.88 3.80 7.84
CA LEU A 74 8.22 4.89 7.11
C LEU A 74 8.45 4.73 5.61
N ALA A 75 7.37 4.60 4.85
CA ALA A 75 7.39 4.52 3.41
C ALA A 75 6.74 5.76 2.77
N THR A 76 7.36 6.30 1.73
CA THR A 76 6.75 7.27 0.82
C THR A 76 6.93 6.87 -0.64
N LYS A 77 6.35 7.63 -1.58
CA LYS A 77 6.35 7.28 -3.01
C LYS A 77 6.62 8.52 -3.86
N THR A 78 7.34 8.33 -4.96
CA THR A 78 7.47 9.35 -6.02
C THR A 78 6.64 8.94 -7.24
N GLY A 79 5.83 9.87 -7.76
CA GLY A 79 5.11 9.73 -9.02
C GLY A 79 5.91 10.21 -10.23
N GLU A 80 7.06 10.82 -10.00
CA GLU A 80 7.91 11.35 -11.07
C GLU A 80 8.62 10.21 -11.82
N ARG A 81 8.89 10.43 -13.11
CA ARG A 81 9.50 9.42 -13.98
C ARG A 81 10.93 9.77 -14.36
N THR A 82 11.27 11.06 -14.42
CA THR A 82 12.63 11.51 -14.77
C THR A 82 13.49 11.67 -13.53
N TYR A 83 14.80 11.51 -13.70
CA TYR A 83 15.80 11.63 -12.64
C TYR A 83 15.67 12.93 -11.84
N ARG A 84 15.67 14.08 -12.52
CA ARG A 84 15.66 15.38 -11.83
C ARG A 84 14.38 15.60 -11.04
N ALA A 85 13.23 15.34 -11.64
CA ALA A 85 11.94 15.51 -10.99
C ALA A 85 11.79 14.57 -9.76
N ALA A 86 12.21 13.31 -9.89
CA ALA A 86 12.19 12.35 -8.79
C ALA A 86 13.13 12.75 -7.65
N ALA A 87 14.37 13.18 -7.96
CA ALA A 87 15.32 13.64 -6.95
C ALA A 87 14.79 14.86 -6.17
N ASP A 88 14.14 15.80 -6.85
CA ASP A 88 13.53 16.97 -6.21
C ASP A 88 12.30 16.58 -5.38
N GLN A 89 11.48 15.63 -5.86
CA GLN A 89 10.32 15.14 -5.11
C GLN A 89 10.74 14.39 -3.84
N ILE A 90 11.78 13.56 -3.89
CA ILE A 90 12.32 12.85 -2.72
C ILE A 90 12.72 13.86 -1.64
N ARG A 91 13.47 14.90 -1.98
CA ARG A 91 13.87 15.94 -1.02
C ARG A 91 12.67 16.68 -0.44
N ARG A 92 11.68 17.02 -1.28
CA ARG A 92 10.43 17.64 -0.81
C ARG A 92 9.66 16.75 0.14
N SER A 93 9.56 15.43 -0.13
CA SER A 93 8.90 14.47 0.76
C SER A 93 9.59 14.40 2.13
N LEU A 94 10.92 14.33 2.18
CA LEU A 94 11.66 14.36 3.44
C LEU A 94 11.40 15.65 4.23
N ALA A 95 11.43 16.81 3.55
CA ALA A 95 11.13 18.10 4.17
C ALA A 95 9.70 18.19 4.68
N ARG A 96 8.70 17.69 3.92
CA ARG A 96 7.29 17.66 4.33
C ARG A 96 7.05 16.73 5.54
N LEU A 97 7.73 15.60 5.58
CA LEU A 97 7.70 14.63 6.68
C LEU A 97 8.50 15.11 7.90
N GLY A 98 9.39 16.10 7.74
CA GLY A 98 10.27 16.58 8.80
C GLY A 98 11.27 15.52 9.27
N VAL A 99 11.79 14.70 8.36
CA VAL A 99 12.72 13.60 8.66
C VAL A 99 13.96 13.65 7.79
N ASP A 100 15.06 13.09 8.27
CA ASP A 100 16.33 13.01 7.52
C ASP A 100 16.32 11.86 6.50
N HIS A 101 15.54 10.82 6.74
CA HIS A 101 15.41 9.66 5.84
C HIS A 101 14.06 8.99 5.94
N VAL A 102 13.71 8.19 4.93
CA VAL A 102 12.63 7.22 4.96
C VAL A 102 13.19 5.79 4.84
N ASP A 103 12.44 4.81 5.34
CA ASP A 103 12.85 3.41 5.21
C ASP A 103 12.62 2.91 3.79
N LEU A 104 11.49 3.23 3.18
CA LEU A 104 11.14 2.74 1.86
C LEU A 104 10.68 3.88 0.95
N LEU A 105 11.34 4.01 -0.20
CA LEU A 105 10.86 4.85 -1.31
C LEU A 105 10.29 3.94 -2.40
N GLN A 106 9.08 4.24 -2.87
CA GLN A 106 8.43 3.44 -3.90
C GLN A 106 8.23 4.26 -5.18
N LEU A 107 8.50 3.65 -6.36
CA LEU A 107 8.08 4.21 -7.65
C LEU A 107 6.57 4.02 -7.76
N HIS A 108 5.82 5.13 -7.73
CA HIS A 108 4.38 5.15 -7.55
C HIS A 108 3.64 4.84 -8.85
N ASN A 109 2.81 3.79 -8.81
CA ASN A 109 1.92 3.39 -9.92
C ASN A 109 2.67 3.25 -11.26
N LEU A 110 3.76 2.50 -11.25
CA LEU A 110 4.62 2.30 -12.42
C LEU A 110 4.14 1.09 -13.24
N VAL A 111 3.01 1.23 -13.92
CA VAL A 111 2.35 0.17 -14.70
C VAL A 111 2.21 0.49 -16.18
N ASP A 112 2.25 1.77 -16.57
CA ASP A 112 2.28 2.17 -17.97
C ASP A 112 3.66 1.83 -18.58
N ALA A 113 3.65 1.21 -19.77
CA ALA A 113 4.88 0.72 -20.40
C ALA A 113 5.83 1.86 -20.82
N ALA A 114 5.30 2.98 -21.31
CA ALA A 114 6.11 4.12 -21.73
C ALA A 114 6.70 4.85 -20.52
N GLU A 115 5.92 5.08 -19.48
CA GLU A 115 6.40 5.63 -18.22
C GLU A 115 7.45 4.73 -17.54
N TRP A 116 7.25 3.40 -17.65
CA TRP A 116 8.20 2.42 -17.13
C TRP A 116 9.56 2.53 -17.81
N GLU A 117 9.60 2.64 -19.15
CA GLU A 117 10.86 2.81 -19.89
C GLU A 117 11.59 4.09 -19.48
N ILE A 118 10.86 5.18 -19.24
CA ILE A 118 11.45 6.44 -18.76
C ILE A 118 12.00 6.25 -17.33
N ALA A 119 11.17 5.74 -16.41
CA ALA A 119 11.53 5.63 -15.00
C ALA A 119 12.68 4.64 -14.74
N MET A 120 12.76 3.56 -15.53
CA MET A 120 13.78 2.52 -15.42
C MET A 120 15.01 2.77 -16.33
N GLY A 121 14.96 3.82 -17.14
CA GLY A 121 16.04 4.25 -18.00
C GLY A 121 17.21 4.94 -17.27
N PRO A 122 18.31 5.27 -17.99
CA PRO A 122 19.53 5.83 -17.39
C PRO A 122 19.32 7.19 -16.72
N ASP A 123 18.36 8.00 -17.20
CA ASP A 123 17.99 9.31 -16.64
C ASP A 123 16.60 9.25 -15.97
N GLY A 124 16.22 8.09 -15.46
CA GLY A 124 14.92 7.81 -14.87
C GLY A 124 14.90 7.96 -13.34
N ALA A 125 13.68 7.85 -12.80
CA ALA A 125 13.41 7.94 -11.37
C ALA A 125 14.13 6.86 -10.55
N LEU A 126 14.38 5.68 -11.13
CA LEU A 126 15.13 4.61 -10.47
C LEU A 126 16.55 5.06 -10.12
N ARG A 127 17.23 5.77 -11.03
CA ARG A 127 18.56 6.33 -10.74
C ARG A 127 18.51 7.29 -9.55
N ALA A 128 17.52 8.18 -9.51
CA ALA A 128 17.35 9.10 -8.37
C ALA A 128 17.10 8.36 -7.05
N ALA A 129 16.31 7.27 -7.07
CA ALA A 129 16.07 6.44 -5.91
C ALA A 129 17.35 5.72 -5.43
N VAL A 130 18.15 5.20 -6.35
CA VAL A 130 19.44 4.55 -6.05
C VAL A 130 20.42 5.54 -5.43
N GLU A 131 20.59 6.73 -6.03
CA GLU A 131 21.45 7.78 -5.48
C GLU A 131 20.96 8.27 -4.10
N ALA A 132 19.65 8.37 -3.88
CA ALA A 132 19.08 8.71 -2.57
C ALA A 132 19.37 7.62 -1.53
N ARG A 133 19.32 6.35 -1.92
CA ARG A 133 19.71 5.23 -1.06
C ARG A 133 21.19 5.27 -0.72
N ASP A 134 22.04 5.48 -1.70
CA ASP A 134 23.49 5.52 -1.52
C ASP A 134 23.92 6.75 -0.67
N ALA A 135 23.11 7.81 -0.67
CA ALA A 135 23.25 8.99 0.19
C ALA A 135 22.64 8.82 1.59
N GLY A 136 22.00 7.67 1.90
CA GLY A 136 21.38 7.42 3.19
C GLY A 136 20.02 8.10 3.41
N LEU A 137 19.46 8.76 2.39
CA LEU A 137 18.12 9.40 2.47
C LEU A 137 16.98 8.40 2.38
N VAL A 138 17.26 7.20 1.84
CA VAL A 138 16.33 6.09 1.66
C VAL A 138 17.07 4.80 2.01
N ARG A 139 16.41 3.83 2.67
CA ARG A 139 17.05 2.54 2.97
C ARG A 139 16.73 1.47 1.94
N PHE A 140 15.49 1.41 1.49
CA PHE A 140 14.96 0.38 0.58
C PHE A 140 14.18 1.02 -0.56
N ILE A 141 14.11 0.32 -1.70
CA ILE A 141 13.42 0.80 -2.91
C ILE A 141 12.34 -0.21 -3.30
N GLY A 142 11.11 0.28 -3.50
CA GLY A 142 9.96 -0.52 -3.93
C GLY A 142 9.31 0.00 -5.19
N VAL A 143 8.33 -0.76 -5.69
CA VAL A 143 7.48 -0.36 -6.82
C VAL A 143 6.02 -0.65 -6.51
N THR A 144 5.13 0.24 -6.97
CA THR A 144 3.68 0.09 -6.75
C THR A 144 2.91 0.16 -8.05
N GLY A 145 1.73 -0.43 -8.08
CA GLY A 145 0.87 -0.43 -9.24
C GLY A 145 -0.62 -0.57 -8.90
N HIS A 146 -1.44 -0.09 -9.84
CA HIS A 146 -2.87 -0.29 -9.89
C HIS A 146 -3.26 -0.92 -11.23
N GLY A 147 -4.51 -1.36 -11.36
CA GLY A 147 -5.02 -1.94 -12.60
C GLY A 147 -4.65 -3.40 -12.80
N THR A 148 -5.12 -3.95 -13.91
CA THR A 148 -5.00 -5.37 -14.24
C THR A 148 -3.59 -5.79 -14.66
N THR A 149 -2.76 -4.85 -15.11
CA THR A 149 -1.39 -5.12 -15.56
C THR A 149 -0.36 -5.13 -14.42
N ALA A 150 -0.72 -4.66 -13.22
CA ALA A 150 0.22 -4.44 -12.13
C ALA A 150 1.07 -5.69 -11.77
N PRO A 151 0.51 -6.91 -11.62
CA PRO A 151 1.33 -8.07 -11.28
C PRO A 151 2.36 -8.42 -12.37
N ALA A 152 1.98 -8.39 -13.65
CA ALA A 152 2.89 -8.69 -14.74
C ALA A 152 3.97 -7.61 -14.89
N GLN A 153 3.61 -6.33 -14.76
CA GLN A 153 4.56 -5.22 -14.84
C GLN A 153 5.55 -5.24 -13.66
N HIS A 154 5.12 -5.69 -12.48
CA HIS A 154 6.04 -5.84 -11.33
C HIS A 154 7.01 -7.02 -11.52
N GLN A 155 6.61 -8.12 -12.14
CA GLN A 155 7.54 -9.20 -12.54
C GLN A 155 8.64 -8.63 -13.45
N ARG A 156 8.26 -7.89 -14.51
CA ARG A 156 9.20 -7.19 -15.39
C ARG A 156 10.11 -6.23 -14.63
N SER A 157 9.57 -5.50 -13.67
CA SER A 157 10.35 -4.57 -12.83
C SER A 157 11.38 -5.31 -11.97
N LEU A 158 11.01 -6.45 -11.38
CA LEU A 158 11.91 -7.30 -10.59
C LEU A 158 13.01 -7.99 -11.44
N GLU A 159 12.76 -8.23 -12.72
CA GLU A 159 13.80 -8.71 -13.66
C GLU A 159 14.83 -7.61 -13.95
N ARG A 160 14.41 -6.35 -13.98
CA ARG A 160 15.26 -5.21 -14.31
C ARG A 160 16.07 -4.67 -13.14
N PHE A 161 15.49 -4.68 -11.91
CA PHE A 161 16.10 -4.15 -10.71
C PHE A 161 15.64 -4.95 -9.47
N PRO A 162 16.53 -5.21 -8.49
CA PRO A 162 16.19 -5.97 -7.29
C PRO A 162 15.42 -5.11 -6.28
N PHE A 163 14.17 -4.73 -6.59
CA PHE A 163 13.31 -4.02 -5.64
C PHE A 163 13.13 -4.81 -4.34
N ASP A 164 13.00 -4.09 -3.23
CA ASP A 164 12.81 -4.66 -1.89
C ASP A 164 11.33 -4.91 -1.58
N SER A 165 10.42 -4.20 -2.25
CA SER A 165 8.98 -4.42 -2.12
C SER A 165 8.22 -4.19 -3.41
N VAL A 166 7.07 -4.85 -3.52
CA VAL A 166 6.03 -4.60 -4.52
C VAL A 166 4.71 -4.29 -3.83
N LEU A 167 3.85 -3.46 -4.47
CA LEU A 167 2.50 -3.19 -4.00
C LEU A 167 1.53 -3.26 -5.17
N PHE A 168 0.45 -4.06 -5.02
CA PHE A 168 -0.57 -4.22 -6.06
C PHE A 168 -1.95 -4.57 -5.48
N PRO A 169 -3.05 -4.41 -6.23
CA PRO A 169 -4.38 -4.81 -5.80
C PRO A 169 -4.47 -6.31 -5.55
N TYR A 170 -5.04 -6.70 -4.41
CA TYR A 170 -5.26 -8.10 -4.08
C TYR A 170 -6.57 -8.25 -3.29
N ASN A 171 -7.64 -8.63 -3.96
CA ASN A 171 -8.95 -8.84 -3.38
C ASN A 171 -9.71 -9.94 -4.12
N TRP A 172 -10.81 -10.41 -3.54
CA TRP A 172 -11.58 -11.53 -4.06
C TRP A 172 -12.08 -11.31 -5.49
N THR A 173 -12.70 -10.15 -5.75
CA THR A 173 -13.29 -9.86 -7.07
C THR A 173 -12.24 -9.75 -8.17
N GLN A 174 -11.09 -9.15 -7.89
CA GLN A 174 -10.02 -8.98 -8.87
C GLN A 174 -9.38 -10.32 -9.26
N LEU A 175 -9.26 -11.25 -8.29
CA LEU A 175 -8.69 -12.58 -8.53
C LEU A 175 -9.68 -13.57 -9.18
N ARG A 176 -10.93 -13.15 -9.44
CA ARG A 176 -11.87 -13.92 -10.30
C ARG A 176 -11.49 -13.83 -11.77
N ASP A 177 -10.72 -12.84 -12.19
CA ASP A 177 -10.07 -12.83 -13.50
C ASP A 177 -8.93 -13.85 -13.52
N PRO A 178 -9.01 -14.94 -14.35
CA PRO A 178 -8.00 -15.98 -14.36
C PRO A 178 -6.62 -15.49 -14.82
N ALA A 179 -6.56 -14.50 -15.73
CA ALA A 179 -5.29 -13.94 -16.22
C ALA A 179 -4.61 -13.12 -15.11
N TYR A 180 -5.40 -12.30 -14.39
CA TYR A 180 -4.89 -11.55 -13.24
C TYR A 180 -4.44 -12.49 -12.11
N ALA A 181 -5.23 -13.51 -11.79
CA ALA A 181 -4.90 -14.48 -10.74
C ALA A 181 -3.58 -15.20 -11.05
N ALA A 182 -3.40 -15.68 -12.29
CA ALA A 182 -2.17 -16.35 -12.74
C ALA A 182 -0.96 -15.40 -12.63
N ALA A 183 -1.09 -14.14 -13.07
CA ALA A 183 -0.02 -13.15 -12.99
C ALA A 183 0.31 -12.79 -11.52
N ALA A 184 -0.71 -12.68 -10.66
CA ALA A 184 -0.54 -12.42 -9.23
C ALA A 184 0.18 -13.59 -8.54
N ASP A 185 -0.19 -14.83 -8.82
CA ASP A 185 0.45 -16.02 -8.25
C ASP A 185 1.91 -16.15 -8.70
N ALA A 186 2.20 -15.89 -9.96
CA ALA A 186 3.57 -15.87 -10.47
C ALA A 186 4.43 -14.78 -9.80
N LEU A 187 3.87 -13.55 -9.62
CA LEU A 187 4.55 -12.48 -8.90
C LEU A 187 4.81 -12.86 -7.43
N LEU A 188 3.84 -13.46 -6.75
CA LEU A 188 3.98 -13.88 -5.35
C LEU A 188 5.05 -14.96 -5.18
N ALA A 189 5.12 -15.92 -6.10
CA ALA A 189 6.17 -16.95 -6.14
C ALA A 189 7.56 -16.33 -6.32
N LEU A 190 7.70 -15.41 -7.29
CA LEU A 190 8.94 -14.68 -7.54
C LEU A 190 9.38 -13.84 -6.34
N CYS A 191 8.44 -13.17 -5.68
CA CYS A 191 8.72 -12.38 -4.47
C CYS A 191 9.18 -13.29 -3.31
N ALA A 192 8.54 -14.44 -3.11
CA ALA A 192 8.93 -15.40 -2.08
C ALA A 192 10.35 -15.94 -2.33
N GLU A 193 10.68 -16.30 -3.58
CA GLU A 193 12.01 -16.76 -3.98
C GLU A 193 13.10 -15.71 -3.72
N ARG A 194 12.81 -14.43 -4.01
CA ARG A 194 13.79 -13.33 -3.93
C ARG A 194 13.77 -12.58 -2.61
N GLY A 195 12.92 -12.96 -1.66
CA GLY A 195 12.76 -12.27 -0.38
C GLY A 195 12.22 -10.83 -0.53
N VAL A 196 11.38 -10.58 -1.55
CA VAL A 196 10.75 -9.27 -1.81
C VAL A 196 9.46 -9.17 -0.96
N ALA A 197 9.29 -8.06 -0.26
CA ALA A 197 8.07 -7.81 0.52
C ALA A 197 6.88 -7.55 -0.39
N VAL A 198 5.73 -8.12 -0.06
CA VAL A 198 4.50 -7.95 -0.84
C VAL A 198 3.47 -7.16 -0.04
N GLN A 199 3.19 -5.94 -0.47
CA GLN A 199 2.10 -5.13 0.03
C GLN A 199 0.88 -5.28 -0.89
N THR A 200 -0.30 -5.29 -0.29
CA THR A 200 -1.56 -5.40 -1.03
C THR A 200 -2.52 -4.29 -0.64
N ILE A 201 -3.37 -3.93 -1.58
CA ILE A 201 -4.38 -2.87 -1.44
C ILE A 201 -5.73 -3.36 -1.95
N LYS A 202 -6.78 -2.57 -1.65
CA LYS A 202 -8.15 -2.76 -2.18
C LYS A 202 -8.90 -3.96 -1.61
N SER A 203 -8.51 -4.47 -0.42
CA SER A 203 -9.17 -5.62 0.20
C SER A 203 -10.66 -5.44 0.41
N ILE A 204 -11.09 -4.23 0.82
CA ILE A 204 -12.49 -3.90 1.15
C ILE A 204 -13.24 -3.22 0.00
N THR A 205 -12.83 -3.43 -1.24
CA THR A 205 -13.52 -2.88 -2.42
C THR A 205 -14.83 -3.59 -2.65
N LEU A 206 -15.93 -2.84 -2.73
CA LEU A 206 -17.21 -3.31 -3.23
C LEU A 206 -17.19 -3.32 -4.77
N GLY A 207 -16.74 -2.21 -5.38
CA GLY A 207 -16.65 -2.02 -6.82
C GLY A 207 -16.29 -0.59 -7.18
N PRO A 208 -16.33 -0.20 -8.45
CA PRO A 208 -16.35 1.21 -8.85
C PRO A 208 -17.63 1.88 -8.32
N TRP A 209 -17.57 3.17 -8.05
CA TRP A 209 -18.79 3.91 -7.71
C TRP A 209 -19.82 3.80 -8.83
N GLU A 210 -21.06 3.44 -8.48
CA GLU A 210 -22.18 3.50 -9.41
C GLU A 210 -22.59 4.98 -9.62
N GLY A 211 -22.46 5.47 -10.84
CA GLY A 211 -22.76 6.87 -11.16
C GLY A 211 -21.68 7.85 -10.69
N GLU A 212 -22.10 9.03 -10.22
CA GLU A 212 -21.18 10.06 -9.75
C GLU A 212 -20.67 9.75 -8.34
N ARG A 213 -19.35 9.78 -8.18
CA ARG A 213 -18.72 9.57 -6.87
C ARG A 213 -19.16 10.65 -5.89
N PRO A 214 -19.62 10.31 -4.66
CA PRO A 214 -19.92 11.30 -3.63
C PRO A 214 -18.75 12.25 -3.37
N ALA A 215 -19.05 13.56 -3.26
CA ALA A 215 -18.02 14.59 -3.11
C ALA A 215 -17.18 14.43 -1.83
N ASP A 216 -17.77 13.85 -0.79
CA ASP A 216 -17.16 13.54 0.50
C ASP A 216 -16.53 12.15 0.58
N ALA A 217 -16.62 11.34 -0.49
CA ALA A 217 -16.04 10.00 -0.50
C ALA A 217 -14.52 10.05 -0.34
N ALA A 218 -14.02 9.39 0.70
CA ALA A 218 -12.59 9.29 0.99
C ALA A 218 -11.86 8.34 0.04
N THR A 219 -12.56 7.30 -0.47
CA THR A 219 -12.04 6.35 -1.45
C THR A 219 -12.51 6.70 -2.86
N TRP A 220 -11.69 6.43 -3.89
CA TRP A 220 -12.08 6.59 -5.28
C TRP A 220 -12.88 5.39 -5.85
N TYR A 221 -13.12 4.38 -5.02
CA TYR A 221 -13.95 3.21 -5.26
C TYR A 221 -14.96 3.08 -4.12
N GLU A 222 -16.04 2.36 -4.33
CA GLU A 222 -17.02 2.07 -3.29
C GLU A 222 -16.49 0.99 -2.35
N PRO A 223 -16.39 1.27 -1.03
CA PRO A 223 -15.89 0.29 -0.06
C PRO A 223 -17.01 -0.49 0.61
N LEU A 224 -16.71 -1.71 1.05
CA LEU A 224 -17.50 -2.41 2.06
C LEU A 224 -17.53 -1.58 3.35
N ARG A 225 -18.70 -1.50 4.00
CA ARG A 225 -18.89 -0.66 5.20
C ARG A 225 -19.28 -1.45 6.44
N GLU A 226 -19.91 -2.61 6.25
CA GLU A 226 -20.33 -3.46 7.37
C GLU A 226 -19.14 -4.19 7.99
N GLN A 227 -19.11 -4.27 9.33
CA GLN A 227 -17.99 -4.89 10.05
C GLN A 227 -17.80 -6.35 9.66
N SER A 228 -18.91 -7.11 9.53
CA SER A 228 -18.88 -8.53 9.13
C SER A 228 -18.22 -8.74 7.77
N ASP A 229 -18.49 -7.86 6.81
CA ASP A 229 -17.97 -7.94 5.46
C ASP A 229 -16.48 -7.57 5.41
N ILE A 230 -16.11 -6.51 6.15
CA ILE A 230 -14.71 -6.10 6.34
C ILE A 230 -13.92 -7.21 7.03
N ASP A 231 -14.49 -7.89 8.01
CA ASP A 231 -13.87 -9.03 8.68
C ASP A 231 -13.54 -10.16 7.70
N LEU A 232 -14.47 -10.50 6.82
CA LEU A 232 -14.26 -11.52 5.79
C LEU A 232 -13.17 -11.07 4.81
N ALA A 233 -13.28 -9.88 4.26
CA ALA A 233 -12.35 -9.34 3.26
C ALA A 233 -10.91 -9.22 3.79
N VAL A 234 -10.73 -8.68 5.01
CA VAL A 234 -9.42 -8.51 5.64
C VAL A 234 -8.82 -9.88 6.02
N ARG A 235 -9.61 -10.79 6.62
CA ARG A 235 -9.14 -12.14 6.96
C ARG A 235 -8.77 -12.95 5.73
N TRP A 236 -9.52 -12.80 4.62
CA TRP A 236 -9.20 -13.50 3.38
C TRP A 236 -7.84 -13.09 2.84
N VAL A 237 -7.52 -11.80 2.82
CA VAL A 237 -6.20 -11.30 2.41
C VAL A 237 -5.13 -11.74 3.40
N LEU A 238 -5.27 -11.42 4.69
CA LEU A 238 -4.27 -11.73 5.71
C LEU A 238 -4.12 -13.24 5.99
N GLY A 239 -5.09 -14.05 5.58
CA GLY A 239 -5.01 -15.52 5.62
C GLY A 239 -4.01 -16.10 4.61
N ARG A 240 -3.55 -15.34 3.61
CA ARG A 240 -2.46 -15.76 2.72
C ARG A 240 -1.11 -15.40 3.36
N PRO A 241 -0.22 -16.38 3.58
CA PRO A 241 1.13 -16.09 4.10
C PRO A 241 1.94 -15.18 3.18
N GLY A 242 2.87 -14.41 3.75
CA GLY A 242 3.87 -13.64 3.00
C GLY A 242 3.36 -12.31 2.42
N ILE A 243 2.09 -11.94 2.63
CA ILE A 243 1.56 -10.65 2.17
C ILE A 243 1.19 -9.72 3.32
N PHE A 244 1.31 -8.43 3.09
CA PHE A 244 0.91 -7.35 3.98
C PHE A 244 -0.26 -6.59 3.36
N LEU A 245 -1.14 -6.07 4.18
CA LEU A 245 -2.33 -5.33 3.75
C LEU A 245 -2.22 -3.86 4.17
N ASN A 246 -2.27 -2.95 3.22
CA ASN A 246 -2.40 -1.52 3.50
C ASN A 246 -3.89 -1.18 3.73
N THR A 247 -4.19 -0.40 4.78
CA THR A 247 -5.55 0.06 5.06
C THR A 247 -6.09 0.96 3.94
N ALA A 248 -7.40 1.00 3.77
CA ALA A 248 -8.06 1.88 2.81
C ALA A 248 -7.90 3.36 3.21
N SER A 249 -8.08 4.27 2.23
CA SER A 249 -7.94 5.72 2.41
C SER A 249 -9.13 6.39 3.13
N ASP A 250 -9.96 5.63 3.83
CA ASP A 250 -11.12 6.12 4.59
C ASP A 250 -10.86 5.97 6.09
N ILE A 251 -10.67 7.11 6.78
CA ILE A 251 -10.47 7.15 8.24
C ILE A 251 -11.68 6.54 8.97
N GLY A 252 -12.89 6.73 8.46
CA GLY A 252 -14.10 6.17 9.06
C GLY A 252 -14.15 4.63 9.07
N LEU A 253 -13.37 3.99 8.19
CA LEU A 253 -13.24 2.54 8.11
C LEU A 253 -11.98 2.00 8.78
N LEU A 254 -11.07 2.88 9.26
CA LEU A 254 -9.80 2.46 9.83
C LEU A 254 -9.99 1.56 11.06
N ALA A 255 -10.84 1.96 12.00
CA ALA A 255 -11.11 1.18 13.20
C ALA A 255 -11.62 -0.24 12.86
N LYS A 256 -12.51 -0.34 11.88
CA LYS A 256 -13.07 -1.62 11.43
C LYS A 256 -12.02 -2.55 10.83
N GLN A 257 -11.09 -2.01 10.04
CA GLN A 257 -9.98 -2.78 9.44
C GLN A 257 -8.97 -3.22 10.50
N LEU A 258 -8.66 -2.34 11.47
CA LEU A 258 -7.80 -2.66 12.61
C LEU A 258 -8.39 -3.77 13.47
N ASP A 259 -9.69 -3.69 13.77
CA ASP A 259 -10.41 -4.71 14.54
C ASP A 259 -10.44 -6.06 13.80
N ALA A 260 -10.72 -6.05 12.51
CA ALA A 260 -10.72 -7.27 11.68
C ALA A 260 -9.36 -7.96 11.70
N ALA A 261 -8.27 -7.19 11.49
CA ALA A 261 -6.91 -7.71 11.52
C ALA A 261 -6.48 -8.19 12.92
N ALA A 262 -6.89 -7.49 13.99
CA ALA A 262 -6.55 -7.83 15.37
C ALA A 262 -7.29 -9.08 15.88
N ARG A 263 -8.56 -9.28 15.45
CA ARG A 263 -9.32 -10.50 15.74
C ARG A 263 -8.73 -11.72 15.05
N GLY A 264 -8.21 -11.55 13.84
CA GLY A 264 -7.64 -12.65 13.07
C GLY A 264 -8.67 -13.76 12.79
N GLY A 265 -8.23 -15.00 12.77
CA GLY A 265 -9.04 -16.20 12.54
C GLY A 265 -8.62 -16.95 11.27
N THR A 266 -9.36 -18.02 10.96
CA THR A 266 -9.13 -18.79 9.74
C THR A 266 -9.45 -17.95 8.50
N ARG A 267 -8.70 -18.19 7.43
CA ARG A 267 -8.99 -17.60 6.13
C ARG A 267 -10.37 -18.08 5.68
N PRO A 268 -11.28 -17.16 5.30
CA PRO A 268 -12.56 -17.54 4.73
C PRO A 268 -12.39 -18.45 3.52
N SER A 269 -13.30 -19.42 3.39
CA SER A 269 -13.39 -20.29 2.22
C SER A 269 -13.86 -19.53 0.99
N ASP A 270 -13.62 -20.09 -0.18
CA ASP A 270 -14.10 -19.53 -1.44
C ASP A 270 -15.64 -19.41 -1.44
N ALA A 271 -16.36 -20.37 -0.86
CA ALA A 271 -17.83 -20.30 -0.73
C ALA A 271 -18.30 -19.13 0.14
N GLU A 272 -17.60 -18.81 1.25
CA GLU A 272 -17.93 -17.64 2.09
C GLU A 272 -17.67 -16.33 1.34
N MET A 273 -16.61 -16.28 0.55
CA MET A 273 -16.28 -15.09 -0.25
C MET A 273 -17.22 -14.93 -1.45
N ASP A 274 -17.65 -16.02 -2.09
CA ASP A 274 -18.66 -15.98 -3.15
C ASP A 274 -20.03 -15.54 -2.60
N ALA A 275 -20.43 -16.03 -1.42
CA ALA A 275 -21.64 -15.58 -0.75
C ALA A 275 -21.59 -14.07 -0.41
N LEU A 276 -20.43 -13.55 0.03
CA LEU A 276 -20.23 -12.12 0.25
C LEU A 276 -20.37 -11.35 -1.06
N LEU A 277 -19.71 -11.83 -2.12
CA LEU A 277 -19.75 -11.20 -3.45
C LEU A 277 -21.22 -11.10 -3.95
N GLU A 278 -21.96 -12.19 -3.90
CA GLU A 278 -23.35 -12.24 -4.37
C GLU A 278 -24.28 -11.36 -3.51
N SER A 279 -24.16 -11.45 -2.18
CA SER A 279 -25.04 -10.70 -1.26
C SER A 279 -24.85 -9.19 -1.32
N ARG A 280 -23.66 -8.73 -1.69
CA ARG A 280 -23.31 -7.31 -1.79
C ARG A 280 -23.23 -6.78 -3.23
N GLY A 281 -23.36 -7.66 -4.24
CA GLY A 281 -23.21 -7.27 -5.64
C GLY A 281 -21.79 -6.77 -5.95
N MET A 282 -20.76 -7.39 -5.34
CA MET A 282 -19.38 -6.94 -5.53
C MET A 282 -18.93 -7.14 -6.97
N THR A 283 -18.17 -6.16 -7.49
CA THR A 283 -17.64 -6.19 -8.86
C THR A 283 -16.14 -5.90 -8.88
N PRO A 284 -15.41 -6.35 -9.92
CA PRO A 284 -14.01 -5.98 -10.09
C PRO A 284 -13.85 -4.47 -10.21
N LEU A 285 -12.84 -3.92 -9.54
CA LEU A 285 -12.52 -2.50 -9.62
C LEU A 285 -11.78 -2.15 -10.91
N PHE A 286 -11.05 -3.10 -11.44
CA PHE A 286 -10.30 -2.98 -12.70
C PHE A 286 -10.74 -4.07 -13.66
N VAL A 287 -10.99 -3.72 -14.91
CA VAL A 287 -11.41 -4.59 -16.01
C VAL A 287 -10.50 -4.42 -17.22
#